data_fa7676d53442520593c8e37e01ad6f72
#
_entry.id   fa7676d53442520593c8e37e01ad6f72
#
_cell.length_a   1.000
_cell.length_b   1.000
_cell.length_c   1.000
_cell.angle_alpha   90.00
_cell.angle_beta   90.00
_cell.angle_gamma   90.00
#
_symmetry.space_group_name_H-M   'P 1'
#
loop_
_entity.id
_entity.type
_entity.pdbx_description
1 polymer ?
#
loop_
_entity_poly.entity_id
_entity_poly.type
_entity_poly.pdbx_seq_one_letter_code
_entity_poly.pdbx_strand_id
1 'polypeptide(L)'
;MYCFINDDRAILEPQNDIFATALLVLGFVIFACVVSKTYIAHQDSSFALENYEQASLIAQGIAHSQMLQGSRQDLISAEKLDGLSGPQADPQILSLFFDSFSPNVNFQVDISTESGEYTWQIRKPASSYSHVGQIAASVPVTLELNPMKQVPGTLTVKLFKSSWDS
;
A
#
# COMPACT_ATOMS: atom_id res chain seq x y z
N MET A 1 -58.48 42.78 32.92
CA MET A 1 -57.22 43.30 32.37
C MET A 1 -56.10 42.51 33.05
N TYR A 2 -55.69 41.38 32.47
CA TYR A 2 -54.68 40.50 33.07
C TYR A 2 -53.31 41.04 32.74
N CYS A 3 -52.53 41.28 33.77
CA CYS A 3 -51.18 41.82 33.68
C CYS A 3 -50.21 40.71 33.22
N PHE A 4 -49.78 40.76 31.98
CA PHE A 4 -48.84 39.86 31.35
C PHE A 4 -47.35 40.14 31.70
N ILE A 5 -47.11 40.93 32.77
CA ILE A 5 -45.77 41.48 33.02
C ILE A 5 -44.96 40.67 34.04
N ASN A 6 -45.51 39.56 34.61
CA ASN A 6 -44.82 38.83 35.64
C ASN A 6 -44.72 37.31 35.38
N ASP A 7 -44.50 36.95 34.13
CA ASP A 7 -44.18 35.57 33.85
C ASP A 7 -42.66 35.42 33.61
N ASP A 8 -41.91 35.28 34.69
CA ASP A 8 -40.46 35.05 34.67
C ASP A 8 -40.06 33.76 33.92
N ARG A 9 -41.05 32.90 33.63
CA ARG A 9 -40.85 31.69 32.80
C ARG A 9 -40.63 32.01 31.33
N ALA A 10 -41.23 33.08 30.81
CA ALA A 10 -41.08 33.50 29.43
C ALA A 10 -39.66 33.99 29.10
N ILE A 11 -38.89 34.40 30.08
CA ILE A 11 -37.53 34.88 29.91
C ILE A 11 -36.51 33.72 29.90
N LEU A 12 -36.84 32.59 30.55
CA LEU A 12 -35.97 31.41 30.62
C LEU A 12 -36.10 30.50 29.39
N GLU A 13 -37.24 30.51 28.68
CA GLU A 13 -37.45 29.66 27.49
C GLU A 13 -36.49 29.93 26.35
N PRO A 14 -36.22 31.19 25.93
CA PRO A 14 -35.29 31.44 24.84
C PRO A 14 -33.84 31.09 25.21
N GLN A 15 -33.45 31.14 26.47
CA GLN A 15 -32.10 30.72 26.87
C GLN A 15 -31.93 29.20 26.78
N ASN A 16 -32.94 28.43 27.20
CA ASN A 16 -32.93 26.98 27.06
C ASN A 16 -32.88 26.54 25.60
N ASP A 17 -33.56 27.23 24.69
CA ASP A 17 -33.53 26.94 23.26
C ASP A 17 -32.14 27.22 22.65
N ILE A 18 -31.48 28.27 23.11
CA ILE A 18 -30.11 28.59 22.65
C ILE A 18 -29.14 27.51 23.10
N PHE A 19 -29.23 27.07 24.38
CA PHE A 19 -28.39 25.99 24.90
C PHE A 19 -28.69 24.65 24.20
N ALA A 20 -29.97 24.32 23.99
CA ALA A 20 -30.37 23.12 23.27
C ALA A 20 -29.83 23.12 21.82
N THR A 21 -29.96 24.25 21.12
CA THR A 21 -29.44 24.42 19.75
C THR A 21 -27.92 24.31 19.73
N ALA A 22 -27.21 24.93 20.67
CA ALA A 22 -25.76 24.85 20.79
C ALA A 22 -25.28 23.40 21.00
N LEU A 23 -25.93 22.66 21.88
CA LEU A 23 -25.65 21.23 22.14
C LEU A 23 -25.93 20.38 20.93
N LEU A 24 -27.01 20.64 20.19
CA LEU A 24 -27.35 19.94 18.95
C LEU A 24 -26.29 20.16 17.88
N VAL A 25 -25.85 21.42 17.68
CA VAL A 25 -24.78 21.73 16.72
C VAL A 25 -23.48 21.06 17.13
N LEU A 26 -23.11 21.11 18.41
CA LEU A 26 -21.91 20.44 18.92
C LEU A 26 -21.98 18.92 18.69
N GLY A 27 -23.12 18.31 19.00
CA GLY A 27 -23.37 16.88 18.76
C GLY A 27 -23.25 16.51 17.28
N PHE A 28 -23.78 17.36 16.39
CA PHE A 28 -23.68 17.15 14.95
C PHE A 28 -22.25 17.27 14.45
N VAL A 29 -21.47 18.21 14.94
CA VAL A 29 -20.05 18.38 14.60
C VAL A 29 -19.25 17.15 15.03
N ILE A 30 -19.45 16.69 16.26
CA ILE A 30 -18.79 15.48 16.78
C ILE A 30 -19.17 14.26 15.92
N PHE A 31 -20.45 14.10 15.62
CA PHE A 31 -20.95 13.02 14.78
C PHE A 31 -20.30 13.05 13.38
N ALA A 32 -20.28 14.22 12.73
CA ALA A 32 -19.65 14.40 11.41
C ALA A 32 -18.16 14.06 11.45
N CYS A 33 -17.43 14.45 12.51
CA CYS A 33 -16.02 14.09 12.68
C CYS A 33 -15.81 12.57 12.83
N VAL A 34 -16.68 11.89 13.60
CA VAL A 34 -16.59 10.43 13.79
C VAL A 34 -16.88 9.70 12.47
N VAL A 35 -17.94 10.10 11.75
CA VAL A 35 -18.29 9.51 10.46
C VAL A 35 -17.16 9.69 9.45
N SER A 36 -16.59 10.89 9.36
CA SER A 36 -15.48 11.17 8.45
C SER A 36 -14.25 10.31 8.77
N LYS A 37 -13.88 10.17 10.04
CA LYS A 37 -12.76 9.31 10.45
C LYS A 37 -13.04 7.83 10.14
N THR A 38 -14.25 7.36 10.38
CA THR A 38 -14.65 5.98 10.09
C THR A 38 -14.61 5.69 8.58
N TYR A 39 -15.06 6.65 7.77
CA TYR A 39 -15.02 6.53 6.32
C TYR A 39 -13.59 6.45 5.78
N ILE A 40 -12.69 7.32 6.25
CA ILE A 40 -11.27 7.30 5.86
C ILE A 40 -10.63 5.97 6.29
N ALA A 41 -10.85 5.52 7.53
CA ALA A 41 -10.30 4.25 8.01
C ALA A 41 -10.81 3.05 7.21
N HIS A 42 -12.08 3.06 6.80
CA HIS A 42 -12.65 2.01 5.94
C HIS A 42 -12.03 2.03 4.54
N GLN A 43 -11.84 3.20 3.97
CA GLN A 43 -11.23 3.35 2.65
C GLN A 43 -9.77 2.87 2.65
N ASP A 44 -9.00 3.22 3.68
CA ASP A 44 -7.61 2.75 3.84
C ASP A 44 -7.54 1.23 4.02
N SER A 45 -8.47 0.65 4.79
CA SER A 45 -8.53 -0.81 4.99
C SER A 45 -8.90 -1.57 3.72
N SER A 46 -9.87 -1.06 2.95
CA SER A 46 -10.27 -1.67 1.68
C SER A 46 -9.14 -1.59 0.65
N PHE A 47 -8.49 -0.43 0.55
CA PHE A 47 -7.31 -0.26 -0.28
C PHE A 47 -6.19 -1.24 0.11
N ALA A 48 -5.94 -1.40 1.42
CA ALA A 48 -4.91 -2.31 1.90
C ALA A 48 -5.18 -3.77 1.51
N LEU A 49 -6.42 -4.25 1.66
CA LEU A 49 -6.80 -5.63 1.33
C LEU A 49 -6.69 -5.91 -0.16
N GLU A 50 -7.27 -5.05 -1.00
CA GLU A 50 -7.26 -5.21 -2.46
C GLU A 50 -5.84 -5.19 -3.02
N ASN A 51 -5.04 -4.25 -2.58
CA ASN A 51 -3.66 -4.13 -3.05
C ASN A 51 -2.71 -5.18 -2.46
N TYR A 52 -3.01 -5.73 -1.26
CA TYR A 52 -2.25 -6.86 -0.72
C TYR A 52 -2.44 -8.13 -1.55
N GLU A 53 -3.67 -8.42 -1.97
CA GLU A 53 -3.95 -9.54 -2.85
C GLU A 53 -3.20 -9.38 -4.19
N GLN A 54 -3.26 -8.19 -4.77
CA GLN A 54 -2.53 -7.89 -6.00
C GLN A 54 -1.00 -8.02 -5.82
N ALA A 55 -0.44 -7.50 -4.73
CA ALA A 55 0.97 -7.65 -4.41
C ALA A 55 1.38 -9.13 -4.27
N SER A 56 0.53 -9.93 -3.65
CA SER A 56 0.75 -11.37 -3.48
C SER A 56 0.73 -12.12 -4.80
N LEU A 57 -0.23 -11.81 -5.68
CA LEU A 57 -0.30 -12.40 -7.02
C LEU A 57 0.91 -12.05 -7.88
N ILE A 58 1.36 -10.79 -7.85
CA ILE A 58 2.56 -10.35 -8.54
C ILE A 58 3.79 -11.07 -7.98
N ALA A 59 3.93 -11.16 -6.65
CA ALA A 59 5.06 -11.83 -6.01
C ALA A 59 5.14 -13.32 -6.38
N GLN A 60 4.01 -14.02 -6.39
CA GLN A 60 3.92 -15.40 -6.84
C GLN A 60 4.25 -15.54 -8.33
N GLY A 61 3.72 -14.63 -9.16
CA GLY A 61 4.00 -14.61 -10.60
C GLY A 61 5.48 -14.43 -10.89
N ILE A 62 6.14 -13.51 -10.17
CA ILE A 62 7.58 -13.26 -10.30
C ILE A 62 8.40 -14.47 -9.83
N ALA A 63 8.03 -15.09 -8.70
CA ALA A 63 8.71 -16.27 -8.15
C ALA A 63 8.72 -17.45 -9.12
N HIS A 64 7.70 -17.56 -9.99
CA HIS A 64 7.58 -18.63 -10.99
C HIS A 64 7.92 -18.18 -12.43
N SER A 65 8.43 -16.95 -12.56
CA SER A 65 8.73 -16.38 -13.88
C SER A 65 9.92 -17.05 -14.56
N GLN A 66 9.74 -17.42 -15.82
CA GLN A 66 10.82 -17.91 -16.68
C GLN A 66 11.96 -16.89 -16.85
N MET A 67 11.67 -15.60 -16.73
CA MET A 67 12.68 -14.54 -16.84
C MET A 67 13.72 -14.59 -15.73
N LEU A 68 13.34 -15.05 -14.54
CA LEU A 68 14.21 -15.16 -13.36
C LEU A 68 14.65 -16.60 -13.08
N GLN A 69 14.08 -17.57 -13.80
CA GLN A 69 14.31 -18.99 -13.55
C GLN A 69 15.78 -19.37 -13.71
N GLY A 70 16.31 -20.09 -12.71
CA GLY A 70 17.65 -20.68 -12.71
C GLY A 70 17.75 -21.98 -13.51
N SER A 71 18.60 -22.89 -13.04
CA SER A 71 18.78 -24.20 -13.64
C SER A 71 17.54 -25.10 -13.53
N ARG A 72 16.65 -24.83 -12.57
CA ARG A 72 15.37 -25.53 -12.37
C ARG A 72 14.25 -24.51 -12.20
N GLN A 73 13.01 -24.97 -12.38
CA GLN A 73 11.80 -24.11 -12.34
C GLN A 73 11.52 -23.51 -10.95
N ASP A 74 12.02 -24.12 -9.91
CA ASP A 74 11.84 -23.70 -8.51
C ASP A 74 12.96 -22.79 -8.00
N LEU A 75 13.95 -22.48 -8.84
CA LEU A 75 15.11 -21.66 -8.49
C LEU A 75 15.11 -20.33 -9.21
N ILE A 76 15.44 -19.28 -8.47
CA ILE A 76 15.68 -17.95 -9.04
C ILE A 76 17.19 -17.75 -9.20
N SER A 77 17.64 -17.40 -10.42
CA SER A 77 19.04 -17.17 -10.73
C SER A 77 19.53 -15.81 -10.23
N ALA A 78 20.59 -15.81 -9.41
CA ALA A 78 21.25 -14.59 -8.98
C ALA A 78 21.86 -13.80 -10.14
N GLU A 79 22.41 -14.48 -11.16
CA GLU A 79 22.97 -13.85 -12.34
C GLU A 79 21.91 -13.03 -13.11
N LYS A 80 20.69 -13.58 -13.24
CA LYS A 80 19.58 -12.85 -13.87
C LYS A 80 19.10 -11.68 -13.02
N LEU A 81 19.13 -11.82 -11.68
CA LEU A 81 18.83 -10.73 -10.76
C LEU A 81 19.86 -9.62 -10.84
N ASP A 82 21.15 -9.95 -10.94
CA ASP A 82 22.22 -8.96 -11.15
C ASP A 82 22.01 -8.17 -12.45
N GLY A 83 21.56 -8.84 -13.52
CA GLY A 83 21.24 -8.20 -14.79
C GLY A 83 20.06 -7.21 -14.73
N LEU A 84 19.10 -7.42 -13.80
CA LEU A 84 17.92 -6.57 -13.65
C LEU A 84 18.06 -5.51 -12.54
N SER A 85 18.91 -5.74 -11.54
CA SER A 85 19.06 -4.86 -10.38
C SER A 85 20.26 -3.90 -10.46
N GLY A 86 21.20 -4.16 -11.39
CA GLY A 86 22.41 -3.39 -11.53
C GLY A 86 22.21 -2.00 -12.14
N PRO A 87 23.18 -1.09 -11.96
CA PRO A 87 23.15 0.25 -12.57
C PRO A 87 23.23 0.23 -14.11
N GLN A 88 23.58 -0.91 -14.69
CA GLN A 88 23.66 -1.15 -16.12
C GLN A 88 22.48 -2.00 -16.65
N ALA A 89 21.44 -2.18 -15.84
CA ALA A 89 20.25 -2.89 -16.27
C ALA A 89 19.62 -2.21 -17.51
N ASP A 90 19.35 -3.00 -18.55
CA ASP A 90 18.75 -2.49 -19.78
C ASP A 90 17.33 -1.98 -19.49
N PRO A 91 17.04 -0.68 -19.74
CA PRO A 91 15.72 -0.11 -19.49
C PRO A 91 14.60 -0.81 -20.29
N GLN A 92 14.90 -1.39 -21.45
CA GLN A 92 13.93 -2.11 -22.27
C GLN A 92 13.58 -3.45 -21.64
N ILE A 93 14.57 -4.18 -21.12
CA ILE A 93 14.33 -5.45 -20.42
C ILE A 93 13.55 -5.20 -19.11
N LEU A 94 13.90 -4.13 -18.39
CA LEU A 94 13.16 -3.73 -17.19
C LEU A 94 11.71 -3.37 -17.50
N SER A 95 11.44 -2.61 -18.56
CA SER A 95 10.05 -2.29 -18.91
C SER A 95 9.26 -3.53 -19.28
N LEU A 96 9.83 -4.44 -20.07
CA LEU A 96 9.22 -5.74 -20.41
C LEU A 96 8.92 -6.58 -19.14
N PHE A 97 9.86 -6.60 -18.20
CA PHE A 97 9.67 -7.28 -16.92
C PHE A 97 8.47 -6.72 -16.17
N PHE A 98 8.39 -5.41 -15.95
CA PHE A 98 7.29 -4.79 -15.23
C PHE A 98 5.95 -4.94 -15.97
N ASP A 99 5.93 -4.77 -17.28
CA ASP A 99 4.72 -4.85 -18.09
C ASP A 99 4.16 -6.28 -18.19
N SER A 100 5.02 -7.30 -18.03
CA SER A 100 4.58 -8.70 -17.99
C SER A 100 3.76 -9.08 -16.75
N PHE A 101 3.95 -8.36 -15.64
CA PHE A 101 3.24 -8.64 -14.38
C PHE A 101 2.11 -7.65 -14.12
N SER A 102 2.32 -6.36 -14.33
CA SER A 102 1.28 -5.35 -14.17
C SER A 102 1.69 -4.02 -14.85
N PRO A 103 1.13 -3.70 -16.01
CA PRO A 103 1.48 -2.48 -16.74
C PRO A 103 1.01 -1.21 -16.01
N ASN A 104 -0.10 -1.30 -15.25
CA ASN A 104 -0.80 -0.14 -14.66
C ASN A 104 -0.40 0.15 -13.21
N VAL A 105 0.41 -0.71 -12.59
CA VAL A 105 0.78 -0.57 -11.18
C VAL A 105 2.27 -0.31 -11.04
N ASN A 106 2.60 0.68 -10.22
CA ASN A 106 3.98 0.92 -9.85
C ASN A 106 4.36 0.03 -8.67
N PHE A 107 5.25 -0.90 -8.91
CA PHE A 107 5.76 -1.77 -7.87
C PHE A 107 7.29 -1.85 -7.89
N GLN A 108 7.84 -2.26 -6.77
CA GLN A 108 9.26 -2.54 -6.58
C GLN A 108 9.40 -3.98 -6.11
N VAL A 109 10.42 -4.64 -6.56
CA VAL A 109 10.76 -6.00 -6.13
C VAL A 109 12.05 -5.95 -5.34
N ASP A 110 12.01 -6.41 -4.10
CA ASP A 110 13.17 -6.59 -3.24
C ASP A 110 13.36 -8.09 -3.01
N ILE A 111 14.56 -8.60 -3.27
CA ILE A 111 14.89 -10.00 -3.04
C ILE A 111 16.11 -10.03 -2.12
N SER A 112 16.04 -10.83 -1.06
CA SER A 112 17.14 -10.98 -0.13
C SER A 112 17.33 -12.43 0.27
N THR A 113 18.58 -12.83 0.52
CA THR A 113 18.87 -14.11 1.18
C THR A 113 18.46 -14.03 2.64
N GLU A 114 18.13 -15.18 3.25
CA GLU A 114 17.79 -15.24 4.68
C GLU A 114 18.91 -14.73 5.58
N SER A 115 20.17 -14.94 5.18
CA SER A 115 21.35 -14.38 5.88
C SER A 115 21.51 -12.87 5.72
N GLY A 116 20.81 -12.24 4.78
CA GLY A 116 20.97 -10.82 4.43
C GLY A 116 22.28 -10.49 3.69
N GLU A 117 23.06 -11.51 3.30
CA GLU A 117 24.37 -11.33 2.63
C GLU A 117 24.21 -10.77 1.22
N TYR A 118 23.16 -11.21 0.51
CA TYR A 118 22.85 -10.77 -0.85
C TYR A 118 21.47 -10.12 -0.90
N THR A 119 21.40 -8.98 -1.56
CA THR A 119 20.15 -8.22 -1.73
C THR A 119 20.08 -7.66 -3.15
N TRP A 120 18.92 -7.79 -3.79
CA TRP A 120 18.64 -7.25 -5.11
C TRP A 120 17.40 -6.37 -5.01
N GLN A 121 17.45 -5.24 -5.71
CA GLN A 121 16.32 -4.32 -5.78
C GLN A 121 16.05 -3.96 -7.22
N ILE A 122 14.85 -4.31 -7.71
CA ILE A 122 14.42 -4.05 -9.07
C ILE A 122 13.35 -2.97 -9.01
N ARG A 123 13.58 -1.84 -9.66
CA ARG A 123 12.69 -0.67 -9.72
C ARG A 123 12.34 -0.33 -11.15
N LYS A 124 11.08 0.06 -11.38
CA LYS A 124 10.66 0.58 -12.69
C LYS A 124 11.38 1.90 -12.96
N PRO A 125 12.06 2.07 -14.13
CA PRO A 125 12.68 3.34 -14.47
C PRO A 125 11.63 4.46 -14.56
N ALA A 126 12.00 5.65 -14.16
CA ALA A 126 11.20 6.88 -14.23
C ALA A 126 9.89 6.91 -13.41
N SER A 127 9.67 6.00 -12.46
CA SER A 127 8.52 6.08 -11.55
C SER A 127 8.86 6.87 -10.28
N SER A 128 7.96 7.78 -9.90
CA SER A 128 8.04 8.46 -8.60
C SER A 128 7.51 7.52 -7.53
N TYR A 129 8.39 7.07 -6.64
CA TYR A 129 7.99 6.25 -5.50
C TYR A 129 7.63 7.16 -4.33
N SER A 130 6.34 7.23 -4.00
CA SER A 130 5.91 7.88 -2.77
C SER A 130 6.02 6.87 -1.62
N HIS A 131 6.69 7.25 -0.54
CA HIS A 131 6.76 6.41 0.66
C HIS A 131 5.46 6.43 1.49
N VAL A 132 4.48 7.23 1.09
CA VAL A 132 3.19 7.33 1.76
C VAL A 132 2.24 6.29 1.15
N GLY A 133 1.81 5.33 1.97
CA GLY A 133 0.86 4.30 1.55
C GLY A 133 1.48 3.20 0.69
N GLN A 134 2.52 2.52 1.20
CA GLN A 134 3.03 1.31 0.55
C GLN A 134 2.42 0.06 1.17
N ILE A 135 2.17 -0.94 0.33
CA ILE A 135 1.74 -2.28 0.73
C ILE A 135 2.78 -3.26 0.22
N ALA A 136 3.11 -4.25 1.05
CA ALA A 136 4.10 -5.25 0.71
C ALA A 136 3.56 -6.67 0.91
N ALA A 137 3.87 -7.54 -0.03
CA ALA A 137 3.67 -8.98 0.12
C ALA A 137 4.99 -9.72 -0.12
N SER A 138 5.23 -10.76 0.66
CA SER A 138 6.47 -11.52 0.60
C SER A 138 6.19 -13.00 0.36
N VAL A 139 7.04 -13.63 -0.46
CA VAL A 139 6.99 -15.05 -0.80
C VAL A 139 8.35 -15.67 -0.54
N PRO A 140 8.44 -16.84 0.13
CA PRO A 140 9.70 -17.56 0.25
C PRO A 140 10.14 -18.10 -1.11
N VAL A 141 11.44 -17.97 -1.40
CA VAL A 141 12.03 -18.43 -2.66
C VAL A 141 13.37 -19.11 -2.40
N THR A 142 13.84 -19.92 -3.36
CA THR A 142 15.19 -20.46 -3.33
C THR A 142 16.02 -19.79 -4.39
N LEU A 143 17.15 -19.22 -3.99
CA LEU A 143 18.06 -18.48 -4.86
C LEU A 143 19.24 -19.36 -5.25
N GLU A 144 19.51 -19.43 -6.53
CA GLU A 144 20.69 -20.08 -7.10
C GLU A 144 21.79 -19.03 -7.29
N LEU A 145 22.74 -18.99 -6.36
CA LEU A 145 23.89 -18.08 -6.45
C LEU A 145 24.90 -18.55 -7.50
N ASN A 146 25.05 -19.87 -7.62
CA ASN A 146 25.80 -20.54 -8.67
C ASN A 146 25.31 -22.00 -8.76
N PRO A 147 25.72 -22.80 -9.77
CA PRO A 147 25.24 -24.17 -9.97
C PRO A 147 25.45 -25.10 -8.76
N MET A 148 26.37 -24.75 -7.83
CA MET A 148 26.71 -25.55 -6.65
C MET A 148 26.15 -24.97 -5.35
N LYS A 149 25.64 -23.71 -5.36
CA LYS A 149 25.20 -23.03 -4.12
C LYS A 149 23.79 -22.50 -4.29
N GLN A 150 22.87 -23.10 -3.55
CA GLN A 150 21.49 -22.64 -3.43
C GLN A 150 21.24 -22.18 -1.99
N VAL A 151 20.53 -21.08 -1.82
CA VAL A 151 20.24 -20.48 -0.51
C VAL A 151 18.77 -20.10 -0.42
N PRO A 152 18.15 -20.24 0.76
CA PRO A 152 16.81 -19.70 0.97
C PRO A 152 16.83 -18.19 0.98
N GLY A 153 15.73 -17.60 0.51
CA GLY A 153 15.56 -16.16 0.47
C GLY A 153 14.10 -15.76 0.49
N THR A 154 13.87 -14.47 0.46
CA THR A 154 12.54 -13.87 0.45
C THR A 154 12.44 -12.88 -0.70
N LEU A 155 11.39 -13.03 -1.49
CA LEU A 155 10.99 -12.09 -2.53
C LEU A 155 9.85 -11.24 -1.98
N THR A 156 10.03 -9.94 -1.95
CA THR A 156 9.05 -8.95 -1.46
C THR A 156 8.66 -8.01 -2.59
N VAL A 157 7.37 -7.95 -2.89
CA VAL A 157 6.80 -6.97 -3.82
C VAL A 157 6.18 -5.84 -3.01
N LYS A 158 6.58 -4.61 -3.30
CA LYS A 158 6.05 -3.38 -2.70
C LYS A 158 5.24 -2.62 -3.75
N LEU A 159 3.96 -2.42 -3.49
CA LEU A 159 3.08 -1.56 -4.27
C LEU A 159 3.05 -0.17 -3.66
N PHE A 160 3.04 0.84 -4.51
CA PHE A 160 2.98 2.24 -4.09
C PHE A 160 1.66 2.86 -4.52
N LYS A 161 1.02 3.58 -3.60
CA LYS A 161 -0.19 4.36 -3.90
C LYS A 161 0.17 5.41 -4.94
N SER A 162 -0.57 5.44 -6.04
CA SER A 162 -0.42 6.49 -7.05
C SER A 162 -0.89 7.82 -6.45
N SER A 163 -0.13 8.89 -6.68
CA SER A 163 -0.47 10.25 -6.21
C SER A 163 -1.70 10.86 -6.89
N TRP A 164 -2.39 10.11 -7.76
CA TRP A 164 -3.57 10.55 -8.49
C TRP A 164 -4.89 10.25 -7.74
N ASP A 165 -4.83 9.51 -6.62
CA ASP A 165 -6.01 9.11 -5.84
C ASP A 165 -6.24 10.01 -4.59
N SER A 166 -5.78 11.25 -4.61
CA SER A 166 -5.98 12.24 -3.51
C SER A 166 -6.77 13.45 -3.96
#